data_8c294bf48c17fb1f9f99bf16a1450983
#
_entry.id   8c294bf48c17fb1f9f99bf16a1450983
#
_cell.length_a   1.000
_cell.length_b   1.000
_cell.length_c   1.000
_cell.angle_alpha   90.00
_cell.angle_beta   90.00
_cell.angle_gamma   90.00
#
_symmetry.space_group_name_H-M   'P 1'
#
loop_
_entity.id
_entity.type
_entity.pdbx_description
1 polymer ?
#
loop_
_entity_poly.entity_id
_entity_poly.type
_entity_poly.pdbx_seq_one_letter_code
_entity_poly.pdbx_strand_id
1 'polypeptide(L)'
;PVLLYLSAAGIGTIGIIDFDTVDESNLQRQIIHSTNEIGNPKVNSAKSRINSINPNIDVIAYNDKLTSKNALEIIKNFDVVVDGTDNFQTRYLINDACVFLNKPFVYGAIFRFEGQSTVFNADKNSPCYRCIFPEPPKAGLVPSCSEAGVLGVLPGIIGTIQASETIKTVLEIGETLKGRLLTLNALKMDFKDYKIKKDENCKVCGDNATIKELIDYEEFCGLKDSLQEIEFKELSGENLKELIDKKEQ
;
A
#
# COMPACT_ATOMS: atom_id res chain seq x y z
N PRO A 1 12.86 -3.06 -0.40
CA PRO A 1 13.36 -4.00 0.64
C PRO A 1 12.64 -5.34 0.60
N VAL A 2 11.29 -5.37 0.61
CA VAL A 2 10.49 -6.62 0.61
C VAL A 2 10.96 -7.57 -0.50
N LEU A 3 10.90 -7.13 -1.75
CA LEU A 3 11.25 -7.95 -2.91
C LEU A 3 12.71 -8.43 -2.87
N LEU A 4 13.65 -7.60 -2.37
CA LEU A 4 15.06 -7.98 -2.26
C LEU A 4 15.26 -9.14 -1.27
N TYR A 5 14.62 -9.08 -0.10
CA TYR A 5 14.75 -10.11 0.91
C TYR A 5 13.95 -11.37 0.57
N LEU A 6 12.75 -11.24 0.01
CA LEU A 6 11.96 -12.40 -0.41
C LEU A 6 12.66 -13.18 -1.54
N SER A 7 13.28 -12.49 -2.50
CA SER A 7 14.07 -13.15 -3.55
C SER A 7 15.30 -13.84 -3.00
N ALA A 8 16.04 -13.18 -2.11
CA ALA A 8 17.22 -13.77 -1.46
C ALA A 8 16.84 -14.99 -0.59
N ALA A 9 15.67 -14.95 0.06
CA ALA A 9 15.16 -16.06 0.87
C ALA A 9 14.65 -17.25 0.03
N GLY A 10 14.50 -17.09 -1.27
CA GLY A 10 14.05 -18.18 -2.14
C GLY A 10 12.55 -18.40 -2.18
N ILE A 11 11.73 -17.35 -2.02
CA ILE A 11 10.29 -17.44 -2.26
C ILE A 11 10.06 -17.82 -3.72
N GLY A 12 9.40 -18.95 -3.96
CA GLY A 12 9.35 -19.61 -5.28
C GLY A 12 8.72 -18.76 -6.38
N THR A 13 7.58 -18.11 -6.12
CA THR A 13 6.88 -17.25 -7.09
C THR A 13 6.57 -15.90 -6.47
N ILE A 14 6.95 -14.83 -7.15
CA ILE A 14 6.67 -13.44 -6.72
C ILE A 14 5.84 -12.73 -7.79
N GLY A 15 4.59 -12.35 -7.45
CA GLY A 15 3.77 -11.46 -8.27
C GLY A 15 4.04 -10.00 -7.92
N ILE A 16 4.25 -9.16 -8.92
CA ILE A 16 4.43 -7.72 -8.74
C ILE A 16 3.42 -7.00 -9.62
N ILE A 17 2.61 -6.13 -9.03
CA ILE A 17 1.69 -5.27 -9.76
C ILE A 17 1.99 -3.80 -9.47
N ASP A 18 2.26 -3.03 -10.52
CA ASP A 18 2.50 -1.59 -10.48
C ASP A 18 2.39 -1.07 -11.93
N PHE A 19 1.75 0.07 -12.13
CA PHE A 19 1.57 0.68 -13.45
C PHE A 19 2.53 1.84 -13.72
N ASP A 20 3.31 2.24 -12.71
CA ASP A 20 4.23 3.36 -12.80
C ASP A 20 5.53 3.01 -13.52
N THR A 21 6.23 4.06 -13.93
CA THR A 21 7.64 4.01 -14.33
C THR A 21 8.56 4.43 -13.18
N VAL A 22 9.81 4.02 -13.27
CA VAL A 22 10.86 4.44 -12.33
C VAL A 22 11.10 5.93 -12.49
N ASP A 23 10.95 6.67 -11.41
CA ASP A 23 11.18 8.12 -11.36
C ASP A 23 12.37 8.43 -10.43
N GLU A 24 13.16 9.44 -10.76
CA GLU A 24 14.33 9.85 -9.99
C GLU A 24 13.98 10.18 -8.54
N SER A 25 12.84 10.83 -8.31
CA SER A 25 12.35 11.19 -6.97
C SER A 25 12.04 9.99 -6.09
N ASN A 26 11.87 8.79 -6.67
CA ASN A 26 11.60 7.56 -5.94
C ASN A 26 12.88 6.85 -5.47
N LEU A 27 14.02 7.09 -6.11
CA LEU A 27 15.27 6.34 -5.88
C LEU A 27 15.80 6.49 -4.45
N GLN A 28 15.49 7.61 -3.78
CA GLN A 28 15.88 7.86 -2.40
C GLN A 28 15.27 6.86 -1.38
N ARG A 29 14.25 6.07 -1.78
CA ARG A 29 13.57 5.08 -0.93
C ARG A 29 13.27 3.75 -1.62
N GLN A 30 13.08 3.73 -2.93
CA GLN A 30 12.78 2.51 -3.71
C GLN A 30 14.07 1.86 -4.21
N ILE A 31 14.88 1.32 -3.27
CA ILE A 31 16.24 0.79 -3.50
C ILE A 31 16.32 -0.45 -4.40
N ILE A 32 15.20 -0.98 -4.85
CA ILE A 32 15.15 -2.05 -5.85
C ILE A 32 15.48 -1.54 -7.25
N HIS A 33 15.22 -0.27 -7.50
CA HIS A 33 15.51 0.41 -8.76
C HIS A 33 16.89 1.11 -8.71
N SER A 34 17.40 1.46 -9.87
CA SER A 34 18.64 2.22 -10.03
C SER A 34 18.47 3.37 -11.03
N THR A 35 19.41 4.30 -11.04
CA THR A 35 19.40 5.47 -11.95
C THR A 35 19.31 5.06 -13.42
N ASN A 36 19.93 3.95 -13.81
CA ASN A 36 19.90 3.45 -15.18
C ASN A 36 18.52 2.91 -15.62
N GLU A 37 17.60 2.74 -14.66
CA GLU A 37 16.25 2.22 -14.89
C GLU A 37 15.19 3.33 -14.96
N ILE A 38 15.58 4.61 -14.84
CA ILE A 38 14.63 5.73 -14.92
C ILE A 38 13.88 5.69 -16.25
N GLY A 39 12.55 5.80 -16.19
CA GLY A 39 11.63 5.70 -17.31
C GLY A 39 11.16 4.29 -17.66
N ASN A 40 11.81 3.23 -17.14
CA ASN A 40 11.36 1.86 -17.34
C ASN A 40 10.15 1.55 -16.43
N PRO A 41 9.22 0.65 -16.83
CA PRO A 41 8.17 0.19 -15.94
C PRO A 41 8.75 -0.39 -14.65
N LYS A 42 8.21 0.03 -13.49
CA LYS A 42 8.70 -0.41 -12.17
C LYS A 42 8.72 -1.93 -12.03
N VAL A 43 7.71 -2.61 -12.53
CA VAL A 43 7.61 -4.08 -12.47
C VAL A 43 8.73 -4.78 -13.26
N ASN A 44 9.15 -4.23 -14.39
CA ASN A 44 10.23 -4.79 -15.22
C ASN A 44 11.60 -4.57 -14.56
N SER A 45 11.85 -3.37 -14.06
CA SER A 45 13.05 -3.04 -13.29
C SER A 45 13.16 -3.94 -12.05
N ALA A 46 12.07 -4.08 -11.28
CA ALA A 46 12.03 -4.98 -10.13
C ALA A 46 12.29 -6.45 -10.52
N LYS A 47 11.66 -6.95 -11.59
CA LYS A 47 11.90 -8.31 -12.10
C LYS A 47 13.36 -8.53 -12.47
N SER A 48 13.98 -7.61 -13.19
CA SER A 48 15.40 -7.67 -13.55
C SER A 48 16.28 -7.76 -12.30
N ARG A 49 15.98 -6.93 -11.29
CA ARG A 49 16.74 -6.91 -10.03
C ARG A 49 16.57 -8.21 -9.24
N ILE A 50 15.36 -8.76 -9.14
CA ILE A 50 15.11 -10.05 -8.49
C ILE A 50 15.91 -11.16 -9.16
N ASN A 51 15.84 -11.25 -10.50
CA ASN A 51 16.58 -12.27 -11.26
C ASN A 51 18.09 -12.15 -11.09
N SER A 52 18.62 -10.94 -10.88
CA SER A 52 20.05 -10.74 -10.58
C SER A 52 20.45 -11.20 -9.18
N ILE A 53 19.51 -11.27 -8.23
CA ILE A 53 19.75 -11.77 -6.87
C ILE A 53 19.59 -13.29 -6.84
N ASN A 54 18.48 -13.78 -7.39
CA ASN A 54 18.18 -15.20 -7.41
C ASN A 54 17.45 -15.57 -8.72
N PRO A 55 18.14 -16.17 -9.69
CA PRO A 55 17.54 -16.54 -10.98
C PRO A 55 16.54 -17.68 -10.90
N ASN A 56 16.41 -18.37 -9.76
CA ASN A 56 15.47 -19.46 -9.56
C ASN A 56 14.08 -19.00 -9.11
N ILE A 57 13.86 -17.69 -8.93
CA ILE A 57 12.55 -17.12 -8.58
C ILE A 57 11.72 -16.92 -9.84
N ASP A 58 10.50 -17.46 -9.84
CA ASP A 58 9.52 -17.12 -10.88
C ASP A 58 8.88 -15.76 -10.58
N VAL A 59 9.08 -14.78 -11.49
CA VAL A 59 8.56 -13.40 -11.32
C VAL A 59 7.47 -13.14 -12.35
N ILE A 60 6.25 -12.94 -11.85
CA ILE A 60 5.08 -12.55 -12.64
C ILE A 60 4.89 -11.03 -12.50
N ALA A 61 5.19 -10.30 -13.56
CA ALA A 61 5.09 -8.84 -13.60
C ALA A 61 3.77 -8.41 -14.26
N TYR A 62 2.92 -7.72 -13.51
CA TYR A 62 1.69 -7.11 -13.99
C TYR A 62 1.91 -5.60 -14.11
N ASN A 63 2.20 -5.11 -15.32
CA ASN A 63 2.31 -3.67 -15.59
C ASN A 63 0.91 -3.08 -15.76
N ASP A 64 0.15 -3.03 -14.68
CA ASP A 64 -1.25 -2.63 -14.65
C ASP A 64 -1.61 -2.05 -13.27
N LYS A 65 -2.71 -1.30 -13.20
CA LYS A 65 -3.30 -0.81 -11.94
C LYS A 65 -4.14 -1.94 -11.31
N LEU A 66 -3.96 -2.17 -10.02
CA LEU A 66 -4.87 -3.04 -9.27
C LEU A 66 -6.22 -2.33 -9.10
N THR A 67 -7.27 -3.00 -9.54
CA THR A 67 -8.65 -2.47 -9.55
C THR A 67 -9.64 -3.51 -9.04
N SER A 68 -10.88 -3.10 -8.73
CA SER A 68 -11.95 -4.03 -8.35
C SER A 68 -12.23 -5.10 -9.43
N LYS A 69 -11.85 -4.84 -10.70
CA LYS A 69 -12.10 -5.75 -11.82
C LYS A 69 -11.07 -6.88 -11.91
N ASN A 70 -9.82 -6.65 -11.49
CA ASN A 70 -8.72 -7.61 -11.66
C ASN A 70 -8.16 -8.16 -10.33
N ALA A 71 -8.47 -7.53 -9.19
CA ALA A 71 -7.84 -7.87 -7.90
C ALA A 71 -8.08 -9.32 -7.49
N LEU A 72 -9.32 -9.82 -7.56
CA LEU A 72 -9.62 -11.21 -7.18
C LEU A 72 -8.92 -12.22 -8.09
N GLU A 73 -8.89 -11.95 -9.41
CA GLU A 73 -8.27 -12.83 -10.39
C GLU A 73 -6.74 -12.92 -10.23
N ILE A 74 -6.12 -11.81 -9.83
CA ILE A 74 -4.67 -11.77 -9.60
C ILE A 74 -4.35 -12.38 -8.24
N ILE A 75 -4.97 -11.90 -7.16
CA ILE A 75 -4.63 -12.27 -5.78
C ILE A 75 -4.90 -13.75 -5.49
N LYS A 76 -5.92 -14.38 -6.11
CA LYS A 76 -6.21 -15.82 -5.88
C LYS A 76 -5.04 -16.75 -6.16
N ASN A 77 -4.10 -16.33 -7.02
CA ASN A 77 -2.96 -17.14 -7.44
C ASN A 77 -1.78 -17.11 -6.46
N PHE A 78 -1.87 -16.32 -5.39
CA PHE A 78 -0.79 -16.15 -4.40
C PHE A 78 -1.25 -16.55 -3.00
N ASP A 79 -0.31 -17.00 -2.17
CA ASP A 79 -0.61 -17.45 -0.80
C ASP A 79 -0.66 -16.30 0.20
N VAL A 80 0.13 -15.24 -0.01
CA VAL A 80 0.25 -14.07 0.85
C VAL A 80 0.30 -12.82 -0.01
N VAL A 81 -0.35 -11.75 0.45
CA VAL A 81 -0.29 -10.43 -0.17
C VAL A 81 0.50 -9.48 0.71
N VAL A 82 1.42 -8.72 0.11
CA VAL A 82 2.25 -7.73 0.82
C VAL A 82 1.92 -6.32 0.30
N ASP A 83 1.61 -5.41 1.21
CA ASP A 83 1.27 -4.01 0.89
C ASP A 83 2.54 -3.18 0.63
N GLY A 84 2.67 -2.70 -0.59
CA GLY A 84 3.68 -1.71 -0.97
C GLY A 84 3.06 -0.37 -1.40
N THR A 85 1.76 -0.16 -1.13
CA THR A 85 1.01 1.00 -1.64
C THR A 85 1.13 2.22 -0.74
N ASP A 86 0.96 3.40 -1.32
CA ASP A 86 0.99 4.69 -0.64
C ASP A 86 -0.37 5.42 -0.65
N ASN A 87 -1.44 4.72 -1.04
CA ASN A 87 -2.77 5.30 -1.14
C ASN A 87 -3.84 4.43 -0.46
N PHE A 88 -4.87 5.08 0.06
CA PHE A 88 -5.92 4.41 0.83
C PHE A 88 -6.82 3.52 -0.02
N GLN A 89 -7.22 3.97 -1.22
CA GLN A 89 -8.13 3.23 -2.07
C GLN A 89 -7.59 1.85 -2.45
N THR A 90 -6.33 1.75 -2.83
CA THR A 90 -5.70 0.45 -3.15
C THR A 90 -5.56 -0.41 -1.90
N ARG A 91 -5.28 0.18 -0.74
CA ARG A 91 -5.15 -0.56 0.52
C ARG A 91 -6.46 -1.18 0.97
N TYR A 92 -7.58 -0.44 0.90
CA TYR A 92 -8.90 -1.01 1.17
C TYR A 92 -9.28 -2.10 0.17
N LEU A 93 -8.98 -1.91 -1.11
CA LEU A 93 -9.18 -2.91 -2.15
C LEU A 93 -8.42 -4.21 -1.85
N ILE A 94 -7.12 -4.11 -1.53
CA ILE A 94 -6.28 -5.27 -1.17
C ILE A 94 -6.87 -5.98 0.05
N ASN A 95 -7.22 -5.22 1.11
CA ASN A 95 -7.79 -5.80 2.32
C ASN A 95 -9.05 -6.60 2.01
N ASP A 96 -10.01 -6.01 1.30
CA ASP A 96 -11.30 -6.64 1.03
C ASP A 96 -11.13 -7.89 0.14
N ALA A 97 -10.28 -7.79 -0.89
CA ALA A 97 -9.94 -8.95 -1.73
C ALA A 97 -9.27 -10.07 -0.91
N CYS A 98 -8.36 -9.74 0.01
CA CYS A 98 -7.73 -10.74 0.89
C CYS A 98 -8.73 -11.40 1.83
N VAL A 99 -9.70 -10.65 2.38
CA VAL A 99 -10.77 -11.21 3.20
C VAL A 99 -11.62 -12.18 2.40
N PHE A 100 -12.07 -11.80 1.19
CA PHE A 100 -12.90 -12.67 0.35
C PHE A 100 -12.19 -13.95 -0.12
N LEU A 101 -10.89 -13.85 -0.34
CA LEU A 101 -10.06 -14.97 -0.75
C LEU A 101 -9.43 -15.76 0.41
N ASN A 102 -9.67 -15.33 1.67
CA ASN A 102 -9.03 -15.89 2.87
C ASN A 102 -7.50 -15.91 2.76
N LYS A 103 -6.90 -14.82 2.28
CA LYS A 103 -5.44 -14.67 2.14
C LYS A 103 -4.88 -13.76 3.24
N PRO A 104 -3.74 -14.12 3.86
CA PRO A 104 -3.02 -13.20 4.75
C PRO A 104 -2.59 -11.94 4.02
N PHE A 105 -2.68 -10.81 4.71
CA PHE A 105 -2.33 -9.49 4.21
C PHE A 105 -1.25 -8.88 5.11
N VAL A 106 -0.01 -8.87 4.64
CA VAL A 106 1.14 -8.28 5.34
C VAL A 106 1.17 -6.79 5.07
N TYR A 107 0.64 -6.04 6.02
CA TYR A 107 0.49 -4.60 5.96
C TYR A 107 1.77 -3.88 6.37
N GLY A 108 2.09 -2.80 5.65
CA GLY A 108 3.09 -1.82 6.01
C GLY A 108 2.66 -0.42 5.59
N ALA A 109 2.84 0.55 6.44
CA ALA A 109 2.60 1.95 6.13
C ALA A 109 3.66 2.85 6.76
N ILE A 110 3.92 3.97 6.10
CA ILE A 110 4.84 4.99 6.58
C ILE A 110 4.20 6.38 6.44
N PHE A 111 4.52 7.25 7.36
CA PHE A 111 4.14 8.66 7.29
C PHE A 111 5.23 9.50 7.96
N ARG A 112 5.87 10.40 7.20
CA ARG A 112 6.97 11.25 7.68
C ARG A 112 8.09 10.44 8.35
N PHE A 113 8.05 10.33 9.68
CA PHE A 113 9.05 9.65 10.51
C PHE A 113 8.48 8.44 11.26
N GLU A 114 7.24 8.07 10.96
CA GLU A 114 6.55 6.97 11.64
C GLU A 114 6.24 5.85 10.66
N GLY A 115 6.34 4.62 11.15
CA GLY A 115 6.05 3.42 10.40
C GLY A 115 5.15 2.48 11.18
N GLN A 116 4.39 1.65 10.46
CA GLN A 116 3.49 0.65 11.03
C GLN A 116 3.59 -0.65 10.25
N SER A 117 3.43 -1.79 10.93
CA SER A 117 3.32 -3.09 10.29
C SER A 117 2.48 -4.06 11.12
N THR A 118 1.75 -4.93 10.45
CA THR A 118 0.99 -6.05 11.03
C THR A 118 0.67 -7.10 9.97
N VAL A 119 0.14 -8.25 10.39
CA VAL A 119 -0.43 -9.26 9.49
C VAL A 119 -1.94 -9.32 9.73
N PHE A 120 -2.70 -8.78 8.79
CA PHE A 120 -4.16 -8.85 8.76
C PHE A 120 -4.63 -10.16 8.14
N ASN A 121 -5.85 -10.58 8.49
CA ASN A 121 -6.52 -11.73 7.90
C ASN A 121 -5.66 -13.02 7.88
N ALA A 122 -4.78 -13.18 8.88
CA ALA A 122 -3.91 -14.34 8.99
C ALA A 122 -4.69 -15.65 9.24
N ASP A 123 -5.84 -15.55 9.88
CA ASP A 123 -6.83 -16.60 10.07
C ASP A 123 -8.23 -16.02 10.33
N LYS A 124 -9.22 -16.88 10.56
CA LYS A 124 -10.64 -16.48 10.77
C LYS A 124 -10.88 -15.57 11.98
N ASN A 125 -9.99 -15.61 12.99
CA ASN A 125 -10.10 -14.83 14.22
C ASN A 125 -9.25 -13.56 14.17
N SER A 126 -8.46 -13.40 13.13
CA SER A 126 -7.59 -12.24 12.97
C SER A 126 -8.36 -11.01 12.52
N PRO A 127 -7.98 -9.80 12.98
CA PRO A 127 -8.53 -8.57 12.44
C PRO A 127 -8.17 -8.42 10.96
N CYS A 128 -9.02 -7.74 10.20
CA CYS A 128 -8.69 -7.17 8.90
C CYS A 128 -8.36 -5.68 9.03
N TYR A 129 -7.90 -5.05 7.97
CA TYR A 129 -7.58 -3.61 7.98
C TYR A 129 -8.76 -2.75 8.41
N ARG A 130 -9.99 -3.08 7.98
CA ARG A 130 -11.21 -2.34 8.36
C ARG A 130 -11.62 -2.51 9.83
N CYS A 131 -11.15 -3.53 10.54
CA CYS A 131 -11.37 -3.63 11.99
C CYS A 131 -10.69 -2.49 12.75
N ILE A 132 -9.60 -1.95 12.23
CA ILE A 132 -8.79 -0.90 12.87
C ILE A 132 -9.07 0.45 12.20
N PHE A 133 -9.26 0.46 10.87
CA PHE A 133 -9.52 1.63 10.05
C PHE A 133 -10.83 1.44 9.28
N PRO A 134 -12.00 1.59 9.94
CA PRO A 134 -13.30 1.29 9.30
C PRO A 134 -13.63 2.22 8.14
N GLU A 135 -13.18 3.47 8.21
CA GLU A 135 -13.42 4.53 7.22
C GLU A 135 -12.09 5.20 6.84
N PRO A 136 -11.92 5.62 5.58
CA PRO A 136 -10.75 6.38 5.19
C PRO A 136 -10.77 7.79 5.81
N PRO A 137 -9.61 8.43 5.99
CA PRO A 137 -9.58 9.84 6.33
C PRO A 137 -10.23 10.66 5.21
N LYS A 138 -10.84 11.79 5.56
CA LYS A 138 -11.43 12.71 4.56
C LYS A 138 -10.38 13.09 3.52
N ALA A 139 -10.80 13.18 2.25
CA ALA A 139 -9.92 13.57 1.16
C ALA A 139 -9.17 14.88 1.50
N GLY A 140 -7.88 14.94 1.22
CA GLY A 140 -7.01 16.09 1.51
C GLY A 140 -6.53 16.24 2.96
N LEU A 141 -7.01 15.44 3.93
CA LEU A 141 -6.54 15.54 5.32
C LEU A 141 -5.15 14.92 5.53
N VAL A 142 -4.82 13.90 4.79
CA VAL A 142 -3.50 13.23 4.89
C VAL A 142 -2.74 13.53 3.61
N PRO A 143 -1.67 14.34 3.67
CA PRO A 143 -0.86 14.62 2.49
C PRO A 143 -0.17 13.35 2.00
N SER A 144 0.07 13.28 0.70
CA SER A 144 0.84 12.18 0.09
C SER A 144 2.29 12.16 0.59
N CYS A 145 2.99 11.04 0.38
CA CYS A 145 4.42 10.94 0.73
C CYS A 145 5.29 11.95 -0.03
N SER A 146 4.86 12.37 -1.23
CA SER A 146 5.55 13.39 -2.02
C SER A 146 5.38 14.80 -1.44
N GLU A 147 4.22 15.09 -0.86
CA GLU A 147 3.92 16.40 -0.25
C GLU A 147 4.47 16.52 1.17
N ALA A 148 4.29 15.48 2.00
CA ALA A 148 4.70 15.49 3.40
C ALA A 148 6.20 15.25 3.60
N GLY A 149 6.87 14.68 2.59
CA GLY A 149 8.19 14.10 2.70
C GLY A 149 8.20 12.81 3.54
N VAL A 150 9.22 12.01 3.36
CA VAL A 150 9.43 10.77 4.11
C VAL A 150 10.92 10.53 4.34
N LEU A 151 11.28 10.05 5.53
CA LEU A 151 12.64 9.61 5.80
C LEU A 151 12.95 8.37 4.94
N GLY A 152 13.84 8.49 3.93
CA GLY A 152 14.05 7.49 2.88
C GLY A 152 14.45 6.10 3.38
N VAL A 153 15.09 5.99 4.54
CA VAL A 153 15.42 4.70 5.17
C VAL A 153 14.21 4.03 5.83
N LEU A 154 13.15 4.77 6.16
CA LEU A 154 11.99 4.24 6.88
C LEU A 154 11.25 3.12 6.11
N PRO A 155 11.00 3.25 4.79
CA PRO A 155 10.49 2.12 4.00
C PRO A 155 11.43 0.91 4.01
N GLY A 156 12.74 1.14 4.19
CA GLY A 156 13.73 0.08 4.39
C GLY A 156 13.44 -0.73 5.65
N ILE A 157 13.25 -0.05 6.77
CA ILE A 157 12.97 -0.70 8.07
C ILE A 157 11.62 -1.43 8.03
N ILE A 158 10.56 -0.74 7.64
CA ILE A 158 9.21 -1.34 7.59
C ILE A 158 9.14 -2.47 6.55
N GLY A 159 9.74 -2.29 5.37
CA GLY A 159 9.76 -3.33 4.34
C GLY A 159 10.57 -4.57 4.74
N THR A 160 11.62 -4.45 5.55
CA THR A 160 12.32 -5.62 6.09
C THR A 160 11.50 -6.34 7.16
N ILE A 161 10.72 -5.62 7.97
CA ILE A 161 9.75 -6.22 8.87
C ILE A 161 8.68 -6.98 8.06
N GLN A 162 8.11 -6.36 7.02
CA GLN A 162 7.14 -7.03 6.14
C GLN A 162 7.73 -8.29 5.49
N ALA A 163 8.98 -8.26 5.03
CA ALA A 163 9.64 -9.43 4.47
C ALA A 163 9.77 -10.56 5.51
N SER A 164 10.16 -10.23 6.74
CA SER A 164 10.23 -11.18 7.86
C SER A 164 8.86 -11.79 8.17
N GLU A 165 7.80 -10.95 8.27
CA GLU A 165 6.44 -11.41 8.52
C GLU A 165 5.92 -12.31 7.38
N THR A 166 6.25 -11.97 6.13
CA THR A 166 5.89 -12.81 4.96
C THR A 166 6.54 -14.18 5.05
N ILE A 167 7.85 -14.25 5.33
CA ILE A 167 8.57 -15.50 5.47
C ILE A 167 7.99 -16.34 6.62
N LYS A 168 7.74 -15.73 7.78
CA LYS A 168 7.12 -16.44 8.92
C LYS A 168 5.72 -16.97 8.59
N THR A 169 4.94 -16.18 7.85
CA THR A 169 3.59 -16.57 7.46
C THR A 169 3.61 -17.73 6.45
N VAL A 170 4.51 -17.71 5.46
CA VAL A 170 4.63 -18.78 4.45
C VAL A 170 5.15 -20.09 5.05
N LEU A 171 6.12 -19.98 5.97
CA LEU A 171 6.74 -21.15 6.61
C LEU A 171 5.99 -21.63 7.86
N GLU A 172 4.98 -20.90 8.31
CA GLU A 172 4.22 -21.17 9.54
C GLU A 172 5.12 -21.30 10.78
N ILE A 173 6.16 -20.44 10.88
CA ILE A 173 7.15 -20.46 11.95
C ILE A 173 7.08 -19.23 12.85
N GLY A 174 7.45 -19.41 14.11
CA GLY A 174 7.53 -18.33 15.09
C GLY A 174 6.18 -17.67 15.37
N GLU A 175 6.23 -16.45 15.90
CA GLU A 175 5.05 -15.62 16.16
C GLU A 175 5.02 -14.46 15.15
N THR A 176 3.99 -14.40 14.32
CA THR A 176 3.75 -13.28 13.41
C THR A 176 3.15 -12.09 14.15
N LEU A 177 3.08 -10.94 13.49
CA LEU A 177 2.37 -9.75 14.00
C LEU A 177 0.82 -9.88 13.90
N LYS A 178 0.30 -11.09 13.80
CA LYS A 178 -1.13 -11.37 13.85
C LYS A 178 -1.72 -10.88 15.17
N GLY A 179 -2.77 -10.06 15.12
CA GLY A 179 -3.41 -9.46 16.31
C GLY A 179 -2.56 -8.43 17.05
N ARG A 180 -1.50 -7.94 16.40
CA ARG A 180 -0.56 -6.94 16.94
C ARG A 180 -0.24 -5.91 15.89
N LEU A 181 -0.32 -4.63 16.23
CA LEU A 181 0.14 -3.52 15.39
C LEU A 181 1.46 -3.01 15.95
N LEU A 182 2.53 -3.27 15.23
CA LEU A 182 3.85 -2.71 15.53
C LEU A 182 3.92 -1.30 14.94
N THR A 183 4.32 -0.33 15.76
CA THR A 183 4.59 1.04 15.32
C THR A 183 6.04 1.41 15.61
N LEU A 184 6.61 2.23 14.76
CA LEU A 184 7.97 2.76 14.89
C LEU A 184 7.93 4.28 14.81
N ASN A 185 8.53 4.95 15.80
CA ASN A 185 8.94 6.34 15.67
C ASN A 185 10.43 6.38 15.34
N ALA A 186 10.79 6.67 14.10
CA ALA A 186 12.16 6.59 13.62
C ALA A 186 13.08 7.69 14.22
N LEU A 187 12.53 8.83 14.65
CA LEU A 187 13.33 9.87 15.29
C LEU A 187 13.79 9.49 16.70
N LYS A 188 13.04 8.62 17.38
CA LYS A 188 13.35 8.13 18.72
C LYS A 188 13.87 6.70 18.71
N MET A 189 13.79 6.01 17.57
CA MET A 189 14.00 4.56 17.44
C MET A 189 13.16 3.76 18.47
N ASP A 190 11.93 4.23 18.69
CA ASP A 190 11.00 3.67 19.65
C ASP A 190 9.98 2.77 18.92
N PHE A 191 9.96 1.50 19.31
CA PHE A 191 9.00 0.52 18.82
C PHE A 191 7.92 0.30 19.88
N LYS A 192 6.66 0.35 19.45
CA LYS A 192 5.50 0.03 20.29
C LYS A 192 4.67 -1.06 19.65
N ASP A 193 4.15 -1.94 20.46
CA ASP A 193 3.32 -3.07 20.09
C ASP A 193 1.94 -2.92 20.73
N TYR A 194 0.93 -2.77 19.89
CA TYR A 194 -0.45 -2.62 20.32
C TYR A 194 -1.25 -3.87 19.98
N LYS A 195 -1.93 -4.44 20.94
CA LYS A 195 -2.88 -5.53 20.70
C LYS A 195 -4.07 -5.01 19.92
N ILE A 196 -4.36 -5.65 18.80
CA ILE A 196 -5.52 -5.37 17.94
C ILE A 196 -6.41 -6.60 17.87
N LYS A 197 -7.73 -6.39 17.79
CA LYS A 197 -8.72 -7.48 17.78
C LYS A 197 -9.64 -7.35 16.57
N LYS A 198 -10.19 -8.48 16.15
CA LYS A 198 -11.27 -8.53 15.19
C LYS A 198 -12.48 -7.79 15.74
N ASP A 199 -13.10 -6.96 14.91
CA ASP A 199 -14.37 -6.32 15.21
C ASP A 199 -15.50 -7.19 14.65
N GLU A 200 -16.37 -7.67 15.54
CA GLU A 200 -17.54 -8.49 15.19
C GLU A 200 -18.54 -7.74 14.29
N ASN A 201 -18.53 -6.39 14.37
CA ASN A 201 -19.36 -5.51 13.55
C ASN A 201 -18.64 -5.01 12.29
N CYS A 202 -17.44 -5.52 11.98
CA CYS A 202 -16.71 -5.12 10.79
C CYS A 202 -17.54 -5.36 9.52
N LYS A 203 -17.66 -4.33 8.68
CA LYS A 203 -18.47 -4.36 7.46
C LYS A 203 -18.03 -5.42 6.44
N VAL A 204 -16.82 -5.96 6.53
CA VAL A 204 -16.24 -6.92 5.57
C VAL A 204 -15.98 -8.29 6.19
N CYS A 205 -15.34 -8.37 7.37
CA CYS A 205 -14.96 -9.63 7.99
C CYS A 205 -15.77 -10.00 9.24
N GLY A 206 -16.71 -9.14 9.67
CA GLY A 206 -17.58 -9.39 10.83
C GLY A 206 -18.69 -10.39 10.54
N ASP A 207 -19.37 -10.85 11.58
CA ASP A 207 -20.42 -11.87 11.46
C ASP A 207 -21.61 -11.40 10.63
N ASN A 208 -21.92 -10.11 10.66
CA ASN A 208 -22.98 -9.46 9.87
C ASN A 208 -22.41 -8.54 8.79
N ALA A 209 -21.35 -8.99 8.10
CA ALA A 209 -20.70 -8.21 7.05
C ALA A 209 -21.69 -7.76 5.97
N THR A 210 -21.68 -6.46 5.67
CA THR A 210 -22.55 -5.81 4.67
C THR A 210 -21.87 -5.66 3.31
N ILE A 211 -20.53 -5.60 3.27
CA ILE A 211 -19.73 -5.55 2.04
C ILE A 211 -19.35 -6.98 1.69
N LYS A 212 -19.94 -7.53 0.62
CA LYS A 212 -19.75 -8.92 0.19
C LYS A 212 -19.08 -9.05 -1.17
N GLU A 213 -18.81 -7.93 -1.82
CA GLU A 213 -18.12 -7.84 -3.11
C GLU A 213 -17.22 -6.59 -3.11
N LEU A 214 -16.29 -6.53 -4.06
CA LEU A 214 -15.42 -5.36 -4.22
C LEU A 214 -16.25 -4.17 -4.67
N ILE A 215 -16.02 -3.03 -4.02
CA ILE A 215 -16.77 -1.76 -4.23
C ILE A 215 -15.96 -0.80 -5.12
N ASP A 216 -16.50 0.38 -5.36
CA ASP A 216 -15.75 1.51 -5.91
C ASP A 216 -14.94 2.19 -4.79
N TYR A 217 -13.63 1.93 -4.77
CA TYR A 217 -12.74 2.45 -3.72
C TYR A 217 -12.33 3.92 -3.94
N GLU A 218 -12.44 4.44 -5.16
CA GLU A 218 -12.20 5.86 -5.44
C GLU A 218 -13.34 6.71 -4.88
N GLU A 219 -14.58 6.26 -5.10
CA GLU A 219 -15.77 6.88 -4.49
C GLU A 219 -15.77 6.74 -2.97
N PHE A 220 -15.49 5.54 -2.45
CA PHE A 220 -15.40 5.28 -1.01
C PHE A 220 -14.38 6.18 -0.28
N CYS A 221 -13.29 6.54 -0.94
CA CYS A 221 -12.26 7.44 -0.40
C CYS A 221 -12.52 8.93 -0.72
N GLY A 222 -13.65 9.28 -1.34
CA GLY A 222 -14.06 10.66 -1.65
C GLY A 222 -13.21 11.31 -2.75
N LEU A 223 -12.57 10.52 -3.62
CA LEU A 223 -11.69 11.07 -4.66
C LEU A 223 -12.49 11.56 -5.88
N LYS A 224 -13.69 11.00 -6.13
CA LYS A 224 -14.56 11.44 -7.23
C LYS A 224 -15.19 12.80 -6.98
N ASP A 225 -15.57 13.10 -5.73
CA ASP A 225 -16.15 14.38 -5.37
C ASP A 225 -15.16 15.53 -5.51
N SER A 226 -13.87 15.28 -5.17
CA SER A 226 -12.82 16.28 -5.30
C SER A 226 -12.48 16.65 -6.75
N LEU A 227 -12.77 15.78 -7.71
CA LEU A 227 -12.55 16.06 -9.14
C LEU A 227 -13.70 16.88 -9.75
N GLN A 228 -14.91 16.86 -9.15
CA GLN A 228 -16.05 17.67 -9.60
C GLN A 228 -16.02 19.12 -9.08
N GLU A 229 -15.29 19.40 -8.00
CA GLU A 229 -15.15 20.76 -7.45
C GLU A 229 -14.08 21.62 -8.13
N ILE A 230 -13.25 21.03 -9.01
CA ILE A 230 -12.25 21.79 -9.80
C ILE A 230 -12.80 22.03 -11.22
N GLU A 231 -13.94 22.71 -11.33
CA GLU A 231 -14.22 23.50 -12.54
C GLU A 231 -13.27 24.71 -12.56
N PHE A 232 -12.16 24.58 -13.25
CA PHE A 232 -11.36 25.75 -13.63
C PHE A 232 -12.24 26.64 -14.50
N LYS A 233 -12.77 27.74 -13.95
CA LYS A 233 -13.27 28.83 -14.79
C LYS A 233 -12.05 29.39 -15.53
N GLU A 234 -11.97 29.11 -16.83
CA GLU A 234 -11.05 29.85 -17.70
C GLU A 234 -11.45 31.31 -17.63
N LEU A 235 -10.68 32.12 -16.94
CA LEU A 235 -10.82 33.56 -16.91
C LEU A 235 -10.01 34.11 -18.08
N SER A 236 -10.69 34.85 -18.95
CA SER A 236 -9.97 35.65 -19.96
C SER A 236 -9.03 36.64 -19.26
N GLY A 237 -7.95 37.03 -19.91
CA GLY A 237 -6.98 37.98 -19.34
C GLY A 237 -7.59 39.30 -18.88
N GLU A 238 -8.74 39.72 -19.46
CA GLU A 238 -9.52 40.88 -19.05
C GLU A 238 -10.26 40.66 -17.72
N ASN A 239 -10.89 39.50 -17.54
CA ASN A 239 -11.59 39.14 -16.30
C ASN A 239 -10.61 38.94 -15.12
N LEU A 240 -9.39 38.46 -15.38
CA LEU A 240 -8.34 38.35 -14.37
C LEU A 240 -7.88 39.73 -13.88
N LYS A 241 -7.75 40.69 -14.81
CA LYS A 241 -7.35 42.07 -14.49
C LYS A 241 -8.40 42.79 -13.64
N GLU A 242 -9.70 42.65 -13.96
CA GLU A 242 -10.79 43.18 -13.14
C GLU A 242 -10.84 42.60 -11.71
N LEU A 243 -10.48 41.34 -11.54
CA LEU A 243 -10.42 40.69 -10.21
C LEU A 243 -9.22 41.15 -9.37
N ILE A 244 -8.10 41.46 -10.02
CA ILE A 244 -6.91 42.02 -9.36
C ILE A 244 -7.20 43.46 -8.92
N ASP A 245 -7.77 44.29 -9.81
CA ASP A 245 -8.09 45.68 -9.53
C ASP A 245 -9.18 45.86 -8.43
N LYS A 246 -10.07 44.87 -8.25
CA LYS A 246 -11.05 44.85 -7.16
C LYS A 246 -10.52 44.38 -5.80
N LYS A 247 -9.31 43.81 -5.73
CA LYS A 247 -8.64 43.43 -4.47
C LYS A 247 -7.73 44.50 -3.93
N GLU A 248 -7.43 45.55 -4.68
CA GLU A 248 -6.60 46.70 -4.24
C GLU A 248 -7.46 47.90 -3.79
N GLN A 249 -8.78 47.77 -3.71
CA GLN A 249 -9.69 48.73 -3.04
C GLN A 249 -10.24 48.08 -1.76
#